data_ccc5fb902092f18c945ee153b92c937b
#
_entry.id   ccc5fb902092f18c945ee153b92c937b
#
_cell.length_a   1.000
_cell.length_b   1.000
_cell.length_c   1.000
_cell.angle_alpha   90.00
_cell.angle_beta   90.00
_cell.angle_gamma   90.00
#
_symmetry.space_group_name_H-M   'P 1'
#
loop_
_entity.id
_entity.type
_entity.pdbx_description
1 polymer ?
#
loop_
_entity_poly.entity_id
_entity_poly.type
_entity_poly.pdbx_seq_one_letter_code
_entity_poly.pdbx_strand_id
1 'polypeptide(L)'
;MRKIVVQEFVSLDGVMQAPGDKEDTDGGFTQGGWVWPYWEDEIDAYMGESMSEVDTCLLGRKTWQNHGAAFEPMPEGDPLGDMMKATPKYVVSTTLTDTSLWRNSTVIRDNVIERVRALKAQPGKNIGIDGSSVLVHALARHDLVDQYNLLVFPLVLGGGKRVFPEGQRMNLRLVESRPFPSGVVLMRYVPMRAEGAE
;
A
#
# COMPACT_ATOMS: atom_id res chain seq x y z
N MET A 1 -9.34 3.64 17.83
CA MET A 1 -8.34 4.29 16.95
C MET A 1 -8.25 3.49 15.67
N ARG A 2 -8.19 4.15 14.52
CA ARG A 2 -8.09 3.51 13.19
C ARG A 2 -6.76 2.78 13.07
N LYS A 3 -6.74 1.65 12.35
CA LYS A 3 -5.48 0.98 12.01
C LYS A 3 -4.89 1.56 10.73
N ILE A 4 -3.57 1.60 10.65
CA ILE A 4 -2.84 1.78 9.40
C ILE A 4 -2.46 0.39 8.90
N VAL A 5 -2.98 0.03 7.74
CA VAL A 5 -2.79 -1.26 7.09
C VAL A 5 -1.99 -1.07 5.82
N VAL A 6 -0.82 -1.66 5.77
CA VAL A 6 0.00 -1.74 4.56
C VAL A 6 -0.43 -2.97 3.77
N GLN A 7 -0.92 -2.75 2.56
CA GLN A 7 -1.32 -3.80 1.61
C GLN A 7 -0.34 -3.77 0.45
N GLU A 8 0.45 -4.82 0.27
CA GLU A 8 1.48 -4.82 -0.77
C GLU A 8 1.57 -6.15 -1.50
N PHE A 9 1.84 -6.07 -2.81
CA PHE A 9 2.32 -7.19 -3.60
C PHE A 9 3.84 -7.25 -3.46
N VAL A 10 4.37 -8.41 -3.13
CA VAL A 10 5.81 -8.58 -2.92
C VAL A 10 6.31 -9.86 -3.58
N SER A 11 7.51 -9.81 -4.13
CA SER A 11 8.24 -11.01 -4.55
C SER A 11 8.79 -11.77 -3.34
N LEU A 12 9.25 -13.00 -3.52
CA LEU A 12 9.88 -13.80 -2.45
C LEU A 12 11.10 -13.10 -1.83
N ASP A 13 11.80 -12.27 -2.59
CA ASP A 13 12.92 -11.46 -2.10
C ASP A 13 12.50 -10.06 -1.61
N GLY A 14 11.19 -9.82 -1.44
CA GLY A 14 10.62 -8.65 -0.77
C GLY A 14 10.53 -7.39 -1.62
N VAL A 15 10.66 -7.49 -2.94
CA VAL A 15 10.50 -6.35 -3.87
C VAL A 15 9.02 -6.06 -4.07
N MET A 16 8.64 -4.77 -3.95
CA MET A 16 7.29 -4.25 -4.13
C MET A 16 7.17 -3.29 -5.31
N GLN A 17 8.26 -3.05 -6.06
CA GLN A 17 8.28 -2.07 -7.13
C GLN A 17 7.49 -2.55 -8.35
N ALA A 18 6.66 -1.65 -8.90
CA ALA A 18 5.98 -1.81 -10.18
C ALA A 18 5.24 -3.15 -10.38
N PRO A 19 4.46 -3.63 -9.39
CA PRO A 19 3.85 -4.96 -9.49
C PRO A 19 2.91 -5.09 -10.70
N GLY A 20 2.07 -4.09 -10.95
CA GLY A 20 1.11 -4.05 -12.05
C GLY A 20 1.52 -3.12 -13.19
N ASP A 21 2.49 -2.24 -12.99
CA ASP A 21 2.90 -1.19 -13.94
C ASP A 21 4.20 -1.57 -14.66
N LYS A 22 4.11 -1.81 -15.97
CA LYS A 22 5.28 -2.11 -16.81
C LYS A 22 6.11 -0.86 -17.14
N GLU A 23 5.56 0.33 -16.97
CA GLU A 23 6.18 1.60 -17.34
C GLU A 23 6.96 2.24 -16.18
N ASP A 24 6.81 1.77 -14.93
CA ASP A 24 7.60 2.27 -13.80
C ASP A 24 9.04 1.71 -13.84
N THR A 25 9.91 2.46 -14.49
CA THR A 25 11.34 2.17 -14.61
C THR A 25 12.21 2.94 -13.61
N ASP A 26 11.65 3.42 -12.52
CA ASP A 26 12.36 4.21 -11.52
C ASP A 26 13.60 3.44 -10.99
N GLY A 27 14.73 4.13 -10.93
CA GLY A 27 16.00 3.50 -10.55
C GLY A 27 16.54 2.45 -11.52
N GLY A 28 16.08 2.44 -12.80
CA GLY A 28 16.50 1.46 -13.80
C GLY A 28 15.81 0.10 -13.67
N PHE A 29 14.71 0.01 -12.94
CA PHE A 29 13.94 -1.22 -12.81
C PHE A 29 13.25 -1.58 -14.15
N THR A 30 13.37 -2.82 -14.61
CA THR A 30 12.90 -3.26 -15.93
C THR A 30 11.94 -4.44 -15.87
N GLN A 31 11.54 -4.89 -14.69
CA GLN A 31 10.75 -6.09 -14.48
C GLN A 31 9.32 -5.79 -14.01
N GLY A 32 8.75 -4.63 -14.38
CA GLY A 32 7.39 -4.25 -13.99
C GLY A 32 6.30 -5.16 -14.56
N GLY A 33 5.13 -5.16 -13.93
CA GLY A 33 3.98 -5.97 -14.33
C GLY A 33 4.07 -7.45 -13.93
N TRP A 34 4.92 -7.79 -12.99
CA TRP A 34 5.24 -9.15 -12.59
C TRP A 34 4.12 -9.90 -11.86
N VAL A 35 3.06 -9.22 -11.44
CA VAL A 35 1.89 -9.87 -10.80
C VAL A 35 0.99 -10.58 -11.79
N TRP A 36 0.89 -10.10 -13.05
CA TRP A 36 -0.12 -10.54 -14.01
C TRP A 36 -0.09 -12.03 -14.37
N PRO A 37 1.07 -12.72 -14.47
CA PRO A 37 1.08 -14.16 -14.71
C PRO A 37 0.47 -15.01 -13.58
N TYR A 38 0.29 -14.43 -12.39
CA TYR A 38 -0.22 -15.09 -11.17
C TYR A 38 -1.58 -14.57 -10.74
N TRP A 39 -2.13 -13.59 -11.47
CA TRP A 39 -3.42 -12.97 -11.08
C TRP A 39 -4.58 -13.92 -11.35
N GLU A 40 -5.53 -14.01 -10.41
CA GLU A 40 -6.68 -14.91 -10.48
C GLU A 40 -7.87 -14.36 -9.68
N ASP A 41 -9.06 -14.93 -9.90
CA ASP A 41 -10.33 -14.44 -9.34
C ASP A 41 -10.34 -14.42 -7.81
N GLU A 42 -9.65 -15.37 -7.16
CA GLU A 42 -9.55 -15.42 -5.71
C GLU A 42 -8.73 -14.26 -5.13
N ILE A 43 -7.74 -13.78 -5.88
CA ILE A 43 -6.98 -12.58 -5.51
C ILE A 43 -7.87 -11.35 -5.67
N ASP A 44 -8.66 -11.24 -6.76
CA ASP A 44 -9.62 -10.16 -6.94
C ASP A 44 -10.65 -10.12 -5.80
N ALA A 45 -11.20 -11.27 -5.43
CA ALA A 45 -12.15 -11.38 -4.32
C ALA A 45 -11.52 -10.90 -3.00
N TYR A 46 -10.28 -11.35 -2.70
CA TYR A 46 -9.55 -10.89 -1.52
C TYR A 46 -9.27 -9.38 -1.55
N MET A 47 -8.90 -8.82 -2.69
CA MET A 47 -8.68 -7.39 -2.83
C MET A 47 -9.96 -6.60 -2.55
N GLY A 48 -11.10 -7.05 -3.07
CA GLY A 48 -12.41 -6.46 -2.76
C GLY A 48 -12.75 -6.50 -1.27
N GLU A 49 -12.52 -7.63 -0.59
CA GLU A 49 -12.69 -7.77 0.86
C GLU A 49 -11.80 -6.78 1.61
N SER A 50 -10.50 -6.74 1.29
CA SER A 50 -9.52 -5.86 1.94
C SER A 50 -9.86 -4.38 1.76
N MET A 51 -10.25 -3.98 0.57
CA MET A 51 -10.65 -2.60 0.26
C MET A 51 -11.92 -2.19 0.99
N SER A 52 -12.85 -3.11 1.26
CA SER A 52 -14.08 -2.83 2.02
C SER A 52 -13.81 -2.44 3.48
N GLU A 53 -12.66 -2.83 4.03
CA GLU A 53 -12.20 -2.48 5.38
C GLU A 53 -11.54 -1.10 5.48
N VAL A 54 -11.30 -0.44 4.35
CA VAL A 54 -10.60 0.83 4.22
C VAL A 54 -11.57 1.93 3.83
N ASP A 55 -11.46 3.11 4.42
CA ASP A 55 -12.21 4.30 4.02
C ASP A 55 -11.32 5.50 3.69
N THR A 56 -10.02 5.33 3.72
CA THR A 56 -9.04 6.39 3.48
C THR A 56 -7.76 5.78 2.94
N CYS A 57 -7.21 6.33 1.85
CA CYS A 57 -5.90 5.96 1.34
C CYS A 57 -4.83 6.97 1.77
N LEU A 58 -3.68 6.48 2.19
CA LEU A 58 -2.49 7.29 2.47
C LEU A 58 -1.37 6.85 1.53
N LEU A 59 -0.93 7.74 0.64
CA LEU A 59 -0.12 7.39 -0.53
C LEU A 59 1.12 8.27 -0.65
N GLY A 60 2.20 7.71 -1.16
CA GLY A 60 3.29 8.50 -1.73
C GLY A 60 2.89 9.07 -3.10
N ARG A 61 3.55 10.17 -3.52
CA ARG A 61 3.21 10.89 -4.76
C ARG A 61 3.19 9.99 -6.00
N LYS A 62 4.19 9.14 -6.20
CA LYS A 62 4.25 8.28 -7.41
C LYS A 62 3.12 7.26 -7.43
N THR A 63 2.86 6.57 -6.32
CA THR A 63 1.74 5.64 -6.20
C THR A 63 0.41 6.36 -6.46
N TRP A 64 0.23 7.55 -5.89
CA TRP A 64 -0.95 8.37 -6.16
C TRP A 64 -1.10 8.73 -7.64
N GLN A 65 0.00 9.07 -8.33
CA GLN A 65 -0.02 9.38 -9.76
C GLN A 65 -0.40 8.17 -10.60
N ASN A 66 0.19 7.01 -10.31
CA ASN A 66 -0.09 5.77 -11.05
C ASN A 66 -1.54 5.32 -10.85
N HIS A 67 -2.02 5.33 -9.60
CA HIS A 67 -3.42 4.99 -9.28
C HIS A 67 -4.39 6.01 -9.86
N GLY A 68 -4.11 7.30 -9.79
CA GLY A 68 -4.94 8.34 -10.37
C GLY A 68 -5.08 8.19 -11.88
N ALA A 69 -3.99 7.88 -12.58
CA ALA A 69 -4.01 7.62 -14.01
C ALA A 69 -4.80 6.35 -14.38
N ALA A 70 -4.82 5.35 -13.49
CA ALA A 70 -5.56 4.10 -13.71
C ALA A 70 -7.05 4.21 -13.36
N PHE A 71 -7.38 4.79 -12.20
CA PHE A 71 -8.74 4.74 -11.65
C PHE A 71 -9.61 5.96 -11.98
N GLU A 72 -9.05 7.16 -12.10
CA GLU A 72 -9.87 8.36 -12.40
C GLU A 72 -10.58 8.29 -13.76
N PRO A 73 -9.96 7.77 -14.85
CA PRO A 73 -10.64 7.66 -16.15
C PRO A 73 -11.62 6.48 -16.27
N MET A 74 -11.72 5.60 -15.26
CA MET A 74 -12.69 4.50 -15.31
C MET A 74 -14.12 5.02 -15.49
N PRO A 75 -14.99 4.31 -16.25
CA PRO A 75 -16.36 4.73 -16.47
C PRO A 75 -17.13 4.94 -15.16
N GLU A 76 -18.11 5.83 -15.16
CA GLU A 76 -19.08 5.95 -14.07
C GLU A 76 -19.94 4.68 -14.02
N GLY A 77 -20.19 4.17 -12.81
CA GLY A 77 -20.88 2.90 -12.60
C GLY A 77 -19.95 1.68 -12.57
N ASP A 78 -18.64 1.84 -12.83
CA ASP A 78 -17.66 0.80 -12.52
C ASP A 78 -17.46 0.73 -11.01
N PRO A 79 -17.75 -0.42 -10.34
CA PRO A 79 -17.73 -0.49 -8.88
C PRO A 79 -16.37 -0.16 -8.26
N LEU A 80 -15.27 -0.62 -8.89
CA LEU A 80 -13.91 -0.35 -8.43
C LEU A 80 -13.54 1.11 -8.68
N GLY A 81 -13.79 1.61 -9.88
CA GLY A 81 -13.53 3.01 -10.26
C GLY A 81 -14.29 3.99 -9.37
N ASP A 82 -15.58 3.77 -9.14
CA ASP A 82 -16.42 4.63 -8.31
C ASP A 82 -15.97 4.62 -6.86
N MET A 83 -15.62 3.47 -6.30
CA MET A 83 -15.07 3.34 -4.95
C MET A 83 -13.74 4.09 -4.83
N MET A 84 -12.81 3.88 -5.75
CA MET A 84 -11.49 4.52 -5.74
C MET A 84 -11.60 6.05 -5.93
N LYS A 85 -12.53 6.53 -6.75
CA LYS A 85 -12.82 7.96 -6.90
C LYS A 85 -13.42 8.57 -5.63
N ALA A 86 -14.34 7.87 -4.97
CA ALA A 86 -15.04 8.35 -3.77
C ALA A 86 -14.15 8.37 -2.52
N THR A 87 -13.24 7.40 -2.39
CA THR A 87 -12.37 7.25 -1.20
C THR A 87 -11.46 8.48 -1.03
N PRO A 88 -11.40 9.13 0.15
CA PRO A 88 -10.44 10.18 0.46
C PRO A 88 -8.99 9.71 0.38
N LYS A 89 -8.12 10.51 -0.27
CA LYS A 89 -6.69 10.24 -0.42
C LYS A 89 -5.88 11.33 0.27
N TYR A 90 -4.91 10.90 1.09
CA TYR A 90 -3.89 11.76 1.64
C TYR A 90 -2.56 11.46 0.97
N VAL A 91 -1.98 12.45 0.31
CA VAL A 91 -0.77 12.29 -0.51
C VAL A 91 0.41 12.93 0.17
N VAL A 92 1.38 12.15 0.59
CA VAL A 92 2.60 12.67 1.21
C VAL A 92 3.55 13.13 0.11
N SER A 93 3.73 14.45 0.00
CA SER A 93 4.60 15.04 -1.02
C SER A 93 4.95 16.50 -0.70
N THR A 94 6.21 16.86 -0.83
CA THR A 94 6.69 18.26 -0.77
C THR A 94 6.58 18.98 -2.11
N THR A 95 6.43 18.25 -3.22
CA THR A 95 6.50 18.81 -4.59
C THR A 95 5.18 18.79 -5.35
N LEU A 96 4.18 18.02 -4.90
CA LEU A 96 2.87 17.95 -5.55
C LEU A 96 2.10 19.25 -5.33
N THR A 97 1.76 19.97 -6.39
CA THR A 97 1.03 21.27 -6.35
C THR A 97 -0.40 21.14 -6.86
N ASP A 98 -0.64 20.22 -7.76
CA ASP A 98 -1.94 20.01 -8.41
C ASP A 98 -2.46 18.60 -8.10
N THR A 99 -3.69 18.50 -7.59
CA THR A 99 -4.36 17.24 -7.26
C THR A 99 -5.51 16.91 -8.22
N SER A 100 -5.65 17.63 -9.33
CA SER A 100 -6.72 17.44 -10.32
C SER A 100 -6.69 16.07 -11.01
N LEU A 101 -5.53 15.41 -11.02
CA LEU A 101 -5.36 14.06 -11.58
C LEU A 101 -6.26 13.02 -10.89
N TRP A 102 -6.52 13.16 -9.59
CA TRP A 102 -7.35 12.21 -8.86
C TRP A 102 -8.17 12.93 -7.79
N ARG A 103 -9.49 12.92 -7.95
CA ARG A 103 -10.43 13.62 -7.06
C ARG A 103 -10.32 13.16 -5.60
N ASN A 104 -10.83 13.96 -4.66
CA ASN A 104 -10.79 13.70 -3.22
C ASN A 104 -9.36 13.50 -2.66
N SER A 105 -8.39 14.22 -3.21
CA SER A 105 -6.99 14.16 -2.79
C SER A 105 -6.59 15.38 -1.98
N THR A 106 -5.92 15.15 -0.85
CA THR A 106 -5.35 16.17 0.06
C THR A 106 -3.85 15.94 0.20
N VAL A 107 -3.04 16.99 0.01
CA VAL A 107 -1.58 16.88 0.12
C VAL A 107 -1.11 17.11 1.56
N ILE A 108 -0.30 16.21 2.07
CA ILE A 108 0.45 16.37 3.32
C ILE A 108 1.89 16.76 2.94
N ARG A 109 2.28 18.03 3.20
CA ARG A 109 3.58 18.57 2.80
C ARG A 109 4.63 18.52 3.90
N ASP A 110 4.20 18.65 5.14
CA ASP A 110 5.03 18.81 6.32
C ASP A 110 4.42 18.06 7.51
N ASN A 111 5.19 17.91 8.59
CA ASN A 111 4.73 17.30 9.85
C ASN A 111 4.01 15.98 9.61
N VAL A 112 4.52 15.16 8.68
CA VAL A 112 3.84 13.95 8.16
C VAL A 112 3.43 13.04 9.31
N ILE A 113 4.33 12.80 10.26
CA ILE A 113 4.10 11.85 11.37
C ILE A 113 2.95 12.33 12.28
N GLU A 114 2.95 13.61 12.64
CA GLU A 114 1.91 14.23 13.48
C GLU A 114 0.57 14.23 12.76
N ARG A 115 0.55 14.58 11.48
CA ARG A 115 -0.67 14.57 10.66
C ARG A 115 -1.23 13.18 10.50
N VAL A 116 -0.39 12.17 10.31
CA VAL A 116 -0.82 10.77 10.22
C VAL A 116 -1.34 10.28 11.59
N ARG A 117 -0.72 10.67 12.71
CA ARG A 117 -1.26 10.39 14.05
C ARG A 117 -2.63 11.02 14.26
N ALA A 118 -2.79 12.27 13.84
CA ALA A 118 -4.08 12.96 13.92
C ALA A 118 -5.15 12.28 13.04
N LEU A 119 -4.79 11.84 11.83
CA LEU A 119 -5.69 11.08 10.96
C LEU A 119 -6.09 9.75 11.58
N LYS A 120 -5.14 9.04 12.19
CA LYS A 120 -5.37 7.77 12.88
C LYS A 120 -6.28 7.91 14.10
N ALA A 121 -6.28 9.08 14.77
CA ALA A 121 -7.13 9.36 15.92
C ALA A 121 -8.60 9.68 15.57
N GLN A 122 -8.90 9.98 14.30
CA GLN A 122 -10.27 10.24 13.85
C GLN A 122 -11.12 8.96 13.84
N PRO A 123 -12.45 9.08 13.93
CA PRO A 123 -13.34 7.94 13.70
C PRO A 123 -13.28 7.49 12.24
N GLY A 124 -13.52 6.20 12.01
CA GLY A 124 -13.55 5.62 10.66
C GLY A 124 -13.05 4.20 10.63
N LYS A 125 -13.01 3.62 9.41
CA LYS A 125 -12.41 2.33 9.12
C LYS A 125 -10.88 2.45 9.09
N ASN A 126 -10.19 1.46 8.56
CA ASN A 126 -8.74 1.46 8.41
C ASN A 126 -8.26 2.52 7.40
N ILE A 127 -7.01 2.93 7.56
CA ILE A 127 -6.26 3.73 6.60
C ILE A 127 -5.40 2.76 5.79
N GLY A 128 -5.66 2.63 4.50
CA GLY A 128 -4.91 1.76 3.59
C GLY A 128 -3.67 2.46 3.03
N ILE A 129 -2.59 1.69 2.90
CA ILE A 129 -1.35 2.10 2.23
C ILE A 129 -0.96 0.99 1.26
N ASP A 130 -0.85 1.31 -0.01
CA ASP A 130 -0.37 0.45 -1.09
C ASP A 130 0.82 1.09 -1.83
N GLY A 131 1.72 1.66 -1.08
CA GLY A 131 2.90 2.38 -1.52
C GLY A 131 2.90 3.86 -1.16
N SER A 132 4.03 4.52 -1.25
CA SER A 132 5.34 4.06 -1.72
C SER A 132 6.17 3.42 -0.59
N SER A 133 7.22 2.68 -0.96
CA SER A 133 8.17 2.11 0.01
C SER A 133 8.72 3.16 0.97
N VAL A 134 9.06 4.36 0.48
CA VAL A 134 9.56 5.47 1.30
C VAL A 134 8.57 5.86 2.39
N LEU A 135 7.27 5.93 2.06
CA LEU A 135 6.21 6.22 3.03
C LEU A 135 6.07 5.09 4.06
N VAL A 136 5.99 3.84 3.59
CA VAL A 136 5.93 2.65 4.46
C VAL A 136 7.12 2.63 5.43
N HIS A 137 8.35 2.86 4.93
CA HIS A 137 9.55 2.91 5.77
C HIS A 137 9.50 4.03 6.80
N ALA A 138 9.05 5.22 6.42
CA ALA A 138 8.93 6.35 7.36
C ALA A 138 7.94 6.02 8.49
N LEU A 139 6.78 5.47 8.17
CA LEU A 139 5.77 5.13 9.16
C LEU A 139 6.19 3.95 10.05
N ALA A 140 6.88 2.96 9.48
CA ALA A 140 7.42 1.83 10.24
C ALA A 140 8.46 2.27 11.29
N ARG A 141 9.34 3.24 10.95
CA ARG A 141 10.31 3.80 11.91
C ARG A 141 9.67 4.55 13.08
N HIS A 142 8.43 4.96 12.94
CA HIS A 142 7.67 5.68 13.98
C HIS A 142 6.56 4.83 14.62
N ASP A 143 6.60 3.50 14.44
CA ASP A 143 5.63 2.52 14.98
C ASP A 143 4.17 2.83 14.63
N LEU A 144 3.94 3.46 13.47
CA LEU A 144 2.60 3.86 13.04
C LEU A 144 1.85 2.79 12.25
N VAL A 145 2.55 1.82 11.67
CA VAL A 145 1.93 0.70 10.97
C VAL A 145 1.38 -0.31 11.97
N ASP A 146 0.12 -0.68 11.85
CA ASP A 146 -0.54 -1.65 12.73
C ASP A 146 -0.62 -3.04 12.12
N GLN A 147 -0.59 -3.15 10.80
CA GLN A 147 -0.75 -4.41 10.09
C GLN A 147 -0.10 -4.36 8.73
N TYR A 148 0.51 -5.47 8.33
CA TYR A 148 1.02 -5.72 6.99
C TYR A 148 0.23 -6.88 6.37
N ASN A 149 -0.42 -6.64 5.24
CA ASN A 149 -1.04 -7.64 4.38
C ASN A 149 -0.15 -7.78 3.15
N LEU A 150 0.61 -8.84 3.08
CA LEU A 150 1.56 -9.08 2.00
C LEU A 150 1.06 -10.23 1.14
N LEU A 151 0.78 -9.96 -0.14
CA LEU A 151 0.60 -11.01 -1.12
C LEU A 151 2.00 -11.34 -1.68
N VAL A 152 2.52 -12.47 -1.26
CA VAL A 152 3.85 -12.94 -1.63
C VAL A 152 3.74 -13.79 -2.88
N PHE A 153 4.30 -13.27 -3.98
CA PHE A 153 4.29 -13.91 -5.29
C PHE A 153 5.48 -14.88 -5.43
N PRO A 154 5.31 -16.03 -6.07
CA PRO A 154 6.31 -17.10 -6.15
C PRO A 154 7.41 -16.82 -7.20
N LEU A 155 8.06 -15.65 -7.09
CA LEU A 155 9.16 -15.25 -7.97
C LEU A 155 10.22 -14.45 -7.20
N VAL A 156 11.42 -14.39 -7.77
CA VAL A 156 12.55 -13.60 -7.30
C VAL A 156 12.92 -12.58 -8.38
N LEU A 157 12.96 -11.31 -8.02
CA LEU A 157 13.28 -10.21 -8.94
C LEU A 157 14.76 -9.79 -8.88
N GLY A 158 15.43 -10.02 -7.76
CA GLY A 158 16.86 -9.74 -7.58
C GLY A 158 17.19 -8.27 -7.35
N GLY A 159 16.29 -7.32 -7.64
CA GLY A 159 16.48 -5.88 -7.48
C GLY A 159 15.17 -5.13 -7.48
N GLY A 160 15.18 -3.87 -7.01
CA GLY A 160 14.02 -3.02 -6.91
C GLY A 160 13.75 -2.54 -5.48
N LYS A 161 12.73 -1.72 -5.30
CA LYS A 161 12.32 -1.18 -3.98
C LYS A 161 11.70 -2.28 -3.14
N ARG A 162 12.11 -2.39 -1.88
CA ARG A 162 11.64 -3.41 -0.94
C ARG A 162 10.60 -2.84 0.02
N VAL A 163 9.71 -3.71 0.50
CA VAL A 163 8.65 -3.35 1.45
C VAL A 163 9.22 -2.99 2.82
N PHE A 164 10.24 -3.70 3.29
CA PHE A 164 10.87 -3.42 4.57
C PHE A 164 12.15 -2.60 4.40
N PRO A 165 12.39 -1.61 5.31
CA PRO A 165 13.58 -0.78 5.27
C PRO A 165 14.84 -1.58 5.61
N GLU A 166 15.94 -1.27 4.92
CA GLU A 166 17.24 -1.82 5.27
C GLU A 166 17.72 -1.31 6.64
N GLY A 167 18.44 -2.17 7.37
CA GLY A 167 19.05 -1.83 8.65
C GLY A 167 18.06 -1.67 9.82
N GLN A 168 16.78 -1.90 9.62
CA GLN A 168 15.77 -1.88 10.68
C GLN A 168 15.30 -3.30 11.01
N ARG A 169 15.58 -3.73 12.24
CA ARG A 169 15.00 -4.97 12.76
C ARG A 169 13.56 -4.72 13.23
N MET A 170 12.65 -5.57 12.81
CA MET A 170 11.25 -5.57 13.22
C MET A 170 10.84 -6.98 13.61
N ASN A 171 10.16 -7.13 14.74
CA ASN A 171 9.54 -8.41 15.12
C ASN A 171 8.07 -8.36 14.72
N LEU A 172 7.64 -9.34 13.96
CA LEU A 172 6.28 -9.45 13.43
C LEU A 172 5.65 -10.76 13.89
N ARG A 173 4.38 -10.73 14.24
CA ARG A 173 3.60 -11.91 14.55
C ARG A 173 2.66 -12.19 13.39
N LEU A 174 2.75 -13.40 12.84
CA LEU A 174 1.82 -13.89 11.82
C LEU A 174 0.43 -14.06 12.46
N VAL A 175 -0.60 -13.50 11.84
CA VAL A 175 -2.01 -13.63 12.26
C VAL A 175 -2.84 -14.42 11.26
N GLU A 176 -2.42 -14.46 10.00
CA GLU A 176 -3.07 -15.23 8.95
C GLU A 176 -2.06 -15.61 7.87
N SER A 177 -2.21 -16.82 7.31
CA SER A 177 -1.60 -17.19 6.03
C SER A 177 -2.66 -17.90 5.18
N ARG A 178 -2.80 -17.46 3.91
CA ARG A 178 -3.77 -18.02 2.97
C ARG A 178 -3.08 -18.23 1.62
N PRO A 179 -2.86 -19.48 1.21
CA PRO A 179 -2.36 -19.77 -0.12
C PRO A 179 -3.47 -19.61 -1.16
N PHE A 180 -3.10 -19.18 -2.35
CA PHE A 180 -3.94 -19.12 -3.54
C PHE A 180 -3.52 -20.18 -4.55
N PRO A 181 -4.42 -20.63 -5.47
CA PRO A 181 -4.11 -21.64 -6.48
C PRO A 181 -2.91 -21.30 -7.36
N SER A 182 -2.70 -20.02 -7.68
CA SER A 182 -1.55 -19.50 -8.45
C SER A 182 -0.19 -19.65 -7.75
N GLY A 183 -0.17 -20.09 -6.48
CA GLY A 183 1.03 -20.15 -5.65
C GLY A 183 1.35 -18.84 -4.92
N VAL A 184 0.55 -17.79 -5.10
CA VAL A 184 0.61 -16.58 -4.28
C VAL A 184 0.18 -16.92 -2.86
N VAL A 185 0.80 -16.32 -1.85
CA VAL A 185 0.43 -16.51 -0.45
C VAL A 185 0.15 -15.16 0.19
N LEU A 186 -1.09 -14.96 0.69
CA LEU A 186 -1.35 -13.87 1.62
C LEU A 186 -0.68 -14.18 2.96
N MET A 187 0.10 -13.23 3.44
CA MET A 187 0.69 -13.26 4.79
C MET A 187 0.29 -11.98 5.53
N ARG A 188 -0.49 -12.12 6.59
CA ARG A 188 -0.92 -11.00 7.41
C ARG A 188 -0.10 -10.98 8.70
N TYR A 189 0.60 -9.88 8.92
CA TYR A 189 1.44 -9.69 10.10
C TYR A 189 1.00 -8.47 10.91
N VAL A 190 1.22 -8.54 12.24
CA VAL A 190 1.14 -7.38 13.13
C VAL A 190 2.50 -7.15 13.80
N PRO A 191 2.96 -5.88 13.89
CA PRO A 191 4.18 -5.57 14.61
C PRO A 191 4.08 -5.96 16.09
N MET A 192 5.12 -6.61 16.60
CA MET A 192 5.29 -6.86 18.02
C MET A 192 5.98 -5.65 18.64
N ARG A 193 5.21 -4.82 19.32
CA ARG A 193 5.76 -3.67 20.08
C ARG A 193 6.32 -4.19 21.40
N ALA A 194 7.42 -3.59 21.89
CA ALA A 194 7.90 -3.88 23.22
C ALA A 194 6.81 -3.49 24.24
N GLU A 195 6.53 -4.38 25.19
CA GLU A 195 5.63 -4.06 26.30
C GLU A 195 6.19 -2.86 27.07
N GLY A 196 5.46 -1.73 27.08
CA GLY A 196 5.83 -0.53 27.84
C GLY A 196 6.13 0.73 27.03
N ALA A 197 5.89 0.76 25.71
CA ALA A 197 5.95 1.99 24.89
C ALA A 197 4.52 2.55 24.71
N GLU A 198 3.95 3.12 25.78
CA GLU A 198 2.79 4.03 25.73
C GLU A 198 3.26 5.48 25.69
#